data_bb0fa08970ed3d705036163282634c79
#
_entry.id   bb0fa08970ed3d705036163282634c79
#
_cell.length_a   1.000
_cell.length_b   1.000
_cell.length_c   1.000
_cell.angle_alpha   90.00
_cell.angle_beta   90.00
_cell.angle_gamma   90.00
#
_symmetry.space_group_name_H-M   'P 1'
#
loop_
_entity.id
_entity.type
_entity.pdbx_description
1 polymer ?
#
loop_
_entity_poly.entity_id
_entity_poly.type
_entity_poly.pdbx_seq_one_letter_code
_entity_poly.pdbx_strand_id
1 'polypeptide(L)'
;MKNKLKHLVPVLLVLATITGSLSACELKSKAQQKVSKQGFYFDTIIQITLYGTTDEKYIDDCFDMAKKYEDMLSNTVSYSEVSKINDAAGKEYVTVSDDTLELIKKGIEYGDTSDGRFDITIGKLSDLWNFSEIAENTDSKDNEVDASVVPSDAQIQSELSHLS
;
A
#
# COMPACT_ATOMS: atom_id res chain seq x y z
N MET A 1 -39.25 -38.84 49.51
CA MET A 1 -38.99 -38.28 48.18
C MET A 1 -38.74 -36.78 48.17
N LYS A 2 -39.36 -35.96 48.99
CA LYS A 2 -39.26 -34.49 49.02
C LYS A 2 -37.88 -33.92 49.37
N ASN A 3 -37.05 -34.61 50.14
CA ASN A 3 -35.73 -34.12 50.54
C ASN A 3 -34.63 -34.27 49.47
N LYS A 4 -34.72 -35.24 48.57
CA LYS A 4 -33.73 -35.42 47.47
C LYS A 4 -33.90 -34.34 46.38
N LEU A 5 -35.12 -33.83 46.20
CA LEU A 5 -35.42 -32.80 45.25
C LEU A 5 -34.87 -31.40 45.64
N LYS A 6 -34.76 -31.14 46.98
CA LYS A 6 -34.21 -29.86 47.49
C LYS A 6 -32.70 -29.69 47.22
N HIS A 7 -31.98 -30.78 47.09
CA HIS A 7 -30.52 -30.76 46.78
C HIS A 7 -30.24 -30.87 45.28
N LEU A 8 -31.20 -31.35 44.48
CA LEU A 8 -31.04 -31.47 43.03
C LEU A 8 -31.09 -30.12 42.29
N VAL A 9 -31.97 -29.22 42.74
CA VAL A 9 -32.16 -27.87 42.14
C VAL A 9 -30.89 -27.02 42.23
N PRO A 10 -30.22 -26.84 43.39
CA PRO A 10 -28.99 -26.06 43.47
C PRO A 10 -27.82 -26.68 42.68
N VAL A 11 -27.72 -28.03 42.62
CA VAL A 11 -26.69 -28.70 41.83
C VAL A 11 -26.89 -28.45 40.32
N LEU A 12 -28.13 -28.49 39.85
CA LEU A 12 -28.45 -28.14 38.45
C LEU A 12 -28.12 -26.70 38.10
N LEU A 13 -28.41 -25.75 39.03
CA LEU A 13 -28.11 -24.33 38.87
C LEU A 13 -26.58 -24.08 38.80
N VAL A 14 -25.81 -24.73 39.64
CA VAL A 14 -24.32 -24.65 39.62
C VAL A 14 -23.78 -25.24 38.30
N LEU A 15 -24.33 -26.34 37.83
CA LEU A 15 -23.91 -26.95 36.56
C LEU A 15 -24.20 -26.02 35.36
N ALA A 16 -25.35 -25.36 35.36
CA ALA A 16 -25.73 -24.42 34.29
C ALA A 16 -24.85 -23.16 34.25
N THR A 17 -24.36 -22.69 35.42
CA THR A 17 -23.45 -21.55 35.49
C THR A 17 -22.04 -21.89 35.01
N ILE A 18 -21.58 -23.12 35.23
CA ILE A 18 -20.25 -23.61 34.79
C ILE A 18 -20.22 -23.75 33.26
N THR A 19 -21.28 -24.28 32.64
CA THR A 19 -21.35 -24.42 31.17
C THR A 19 -21.44 -23.08 30.44
N GLY A 20 -22.11 -22.07 31.03
CA GLY A 20 -22.18 -20.73 30.46
C GLY A 20 -20.84 -19.98 30.47
N SER A 21 -19.99 -20.22 31.46
CA SER A 21 -18.69 -19.55 31.58
C SER A 21 -17.65 -20.07 30.58
N LEU A 22 -17.73 -21.33 30.17
CA LEU A 22 -16.81 -21.92 29.21
C LEU A 22 -17.00 -21.36 27.78
N SER A 23 -18.24 -21.11 27.38
CA SER A 23 -18.54 -20.53 26.06
C SER A 23 -18.12 -19.05 25.92
N ALA A 24 -18.16 -18.29 27.01
CA ALA A 24 -17.72 -16.89 27.02
C ALA A 24 -16.18 -16.74 26.88
N CYS A 25 -15.40 -17.70 27.41
CA CYS A 25 -13.95 -17.70 27.27
C CYS A 25 -13.51 -17.98 25.82
N GLU A 26 -14.23 -18.81 25.07
CA GLU A 26 -13.87 -19.15 23.69
C GLU A 26 -14.16 -17.96 22.73
N LEU A 27 -15.25 -17.23 22.92
CA LEU A 27 -15.54 -16.03 22.16
C LEU A 27 -14.50 -14.92 22.40
N LYS A 28 -14.05 -14.74 23.63
CA LYS A 28 -13.05 -13.74 24.00
C LYS A 28 -11.67 -14.09 23.45
N SER A 29 -11.34 -15.35 23.36
CA SER A 29 -10.10 -15.88 22.79
C SER A 29 -10.01 -15.58 21.28
N LYS A 30 -11.08 -15.80 20.51
CA LYS A 30 -11.12 -15.50 19.06
C LYS A 30 -11.00 -14.00 18.78
N ALA A 31 -11.62 -13.15 19.55
CA ALA A 31 -11.56 -11.70 19.40
C ALA A 31 -10.16 -11.11 19.70
N GLN A 32 -9.30 -11.83 20.40
CA GLN A 32 -7.92 -11.44 20.70
C GLN A 32 -6.88 -12.01 19.72
N GLN A 33 -7.29 -12.94 18.85
CA GLN A 33 -6.38 -13.45 17.83
C GLN A 33 -6.06 -12.36 16.83
N LYS A 34 -4.79 -12.19 16.55
CA LYS A 34 -4.30 -11.31 15.48
C LYS A 34 -3.03 -11.86 14.88
N VAL A 35 -2.83 -11.58 13.63
CA VAL A 35 -1.57 -11.84 12.93
C VAL A 35 -1.18 -10.58 12.16
N SER A 36 0.11 -10.27 12.14
CA SER A 36 0.64 -9.09 11.47
C SER A 36 1.94 -9.44 10.77
N LYS A 37 2.09 -8.97 9.53
CA LYS A 37 3.34 -9.03 8.78
C LYS A 37 3.67 -7.65 8.21
N GLN A 38 4.95 -7.46 7.93
CA GLN A 38 5.48 -6.30 7.22
C GLN A 38 6.16 -6.76 5.94
N GLY A 39 6.06 -5.94 4.90
CA GLY A 39 6.78 -6.09 3.65
C GLY A 39 7.23 -4.72 3.13
N PHE A 40 8.21 -4.70 2.24
CA PHE A 40 8.67 -3.49 1.56
C PHE A 40 8.20 -3.55 0.11
N TYR A 41 7.29 -2.65 -0.27
CA TYR A 41 6.70 -2.53 -1.61
C TYR A 41 6.42 -1.06 -1.91
N PHE A 42 6.49 -0.67 -3.17
CA PHE A 42 6.25 0.73 -3.61
C PHE A 42 7.14 1.74 -2.87
N ASP A 43 8.40 1.37 -2.65
CA ASP A 43 9.41 2.15 -1.91
C ASP A 43 8.99 2.54 -0.48
N THR A 44 8.08 1.75 0.14
CA THR A 44 7.62 1.99 1.50
C THR A 44 7.41 0.69 2.28
N ILE A 45 7.31 0.82 3.61
CA ILE A 45 6.96 -0.30 4.48
C ILE A 45 5.44 -0.40 4.57
N ILE A 46 4.92 -1.56 4.18
CA ILE A 46 3.50 -1.91 4.33
C ILE A 46 3.36 -2.88 5.49
N GLN A 47 2.51 -2.55 6.44
CA GLN A 47 2.14 -3.45 7.53
C GLN A 47 0.66 -3.83 7.43
N ILE A 48 0.39 -5.13 7.38
CA ILE A 48 -0.97 -5.67 7.36
C ILE A 48 -1.23 -6.41 8.65
N THR A 49 -2.35 -6.12 9.31
CA THR A 49 -2.79 -6.80 10.52
C THR A 49 -4.20 -7.32 10.35
N LEU A 50 -4.39 -8.61 10.57
CA LEU A 50 -5.69 -9.27 10.59
C LEU A 50 -6.10 -9.55 12.04
N TYR A 51 -7.37 -9.35 12.33
CA TYR A 51 -7.98 -9.62 13.64
C TYR A 51 -8.97 -10.77 13.53
N GLY A 52 -9.08 -11.56 14.58
CA GLY A 52 -9.99 -12.71 14.66
C GLY A 52 -9.44 -13.97 13.97
N THR A 53 -8.20 -13.95 13.52
CA THR A 53 -7.51 -15.08 12.90
C THR A 53 -6.01 -15.04 13.19
N THR A 54 -5.37 -16.20 13.05
CA THR A 54 -3.90 -16.36 12.99
C THR A 54 -3.45 -16.89 11.63
N ASP A 55 -4.36 -17.00 10.66
CA ASP A 55 -4.04 -17.46 9.31
C ASP A 55 -3.37 -16.33 8.52
N GLU A 56 -2.12 -16.55 8.16
CA GLU A 56 -1.29 -15.58 7.45
C GLU A 56 -1.57 -15.54 5.94
N LYS A 57 -2.26 -16.55 5.40
CA LYS A 57 -2.49 -16.68 3.96
C LYS A 57 -3.04 -15.41 3.31
N TYR A 58 -4.00 -14.73 3.96
CA TYR A 58 -4.59 -13.52 3.41
C TYR A 58 -3.59 -12.36 3.35
N ILE A 59 -2.63 -12.30 4.28
CA ILE A 59 -1.55 -11.29 4.23
C ILE A 59 -0.60 -11.61 3.09
N ASP A 60 -0.26 -12.90 2.93
CA ASP A 60 0.61 -13.34 1.84
C ASP A 60 -0.04 -13.06 0.47
N ASP A 61 -1.33 -13.35 0.30
CA ASP A 61 -2.09 -13.02 -0.91
C ASP A 61 -2.08 -11.48 -1.21
N CYS A 62 -2.14 -10.63 -0.17
CA CYS A 62 -2.01 -9.17 -0.33
C CYS A 62 -0.60 -8.75 -0.75
N PHE A 63 0.43 -9.37 -0.20
CA PHE A 63 1.81 -9.06 -0.58
C PHE A 63 2.15 -9.56 -1.98
N ASP A 64 1.63 -10.73 -2.38
CA ASP A 64 1.75 -11.20 -3.77
C ASP A 64 1.08 -10.23 -4.76
N MET A 65 -0.07 -9.68 -4.38
CA MET A 65 -0.74 -8.64 -5.16
C MET A 65 0.09 -7.34 -5.21
N ALA A 66 0.63 -6.88 -4.08
CA ALA A 66 1.49 -5.70 -4.02
C ALA A 66 2.71 -5.88 -4.94
N LYS A 67 3.37 -7.03 -4.87
CA LYS A 67 4.50 -7.35 -5.75
C LYS A 67 4.10 -7.35 -7.21
N LYS A 68 2.96 -7.97 -7.57
CA LYS A 68 2.47 -7.96 -8.95
C LYS A 68 2.32 -6.53 -9.49
N TYR A 69 1.71 -5.64 -8.71
CA TYR A 69 1.51 -4.25 -9.14
C TYR A 69 2.82 -3.46 -9.15
N GLU A 70 3.73 -3.69 -8.23
CA GLU A 70 5.06 -3.08 -8.26
C GLU A 70 5.83 -3.49 -9.53
N ASP A 71 5.92 -4.80 -9.83
CA ASP A 71 6.58 -5.33 -11.02
C ASP A 71 5.95 -4.80 -12.33
N MET A 72 4.68 -4.46 -12.31
CA MET A 72 3.94 -3.96 -13.47
C MET A 72 4.05 -2.44 -13.64
N LEU A 73 3.98 -1.68 -12.54
CA LEU A 73 3.76 -0.23 -12.56
C LEU A 73 4.97 0.60 -12.12
N SER A 74 6.04 -0.02 -11.61
CA SER A 74 7.23 0.71 -11.19
C SER A 74 7.91 1.41 -12.37
N ASN A 75 8.33 2.65 -12.18
CA ASN A 75 9.18 3.37 -13.13
C ASN A 75 10.68 3.04 -12.98
N THR A 76 11.07 2.31 -11.92
CA THR A 76 12.46 1.92 -11.63
C THR A 76 12.78 0.47 -12.00
N VAL A 77 11.76 -0.38 -12.13
CA VAL A 77 11.91 -1.77 -12.55
C VAL A 77 11.90 -1.84 -14.08
N SER A 78 13.04 -2.11 -14.68
CA SER A 78 13.25 -2.01 -16.15
C SER A 78 12.35 -2.88 -17.02
N TYR A 79 11.82 -3.98 -16.50
CA TYR A 79 10.88 -4.87 -17.20
C TYR A 79 9.40 -4.52 -16.98
N SER A 80 9.09 -3.51 -16.17
CA SER A 80 7.72 -3.08 -15.91
C SER A 80 7.05 -2.52 -17.17
N GLU A 81 5.73 -2.46 -17.19
CA GLU A 81 4.99 -1.86 -18.28
C GLU A 81 5.19 -0.34 -18.35
N VAL A 82 5.27 0.33 -17.20
CA VAL A 82 5.53 1.77 -17.13
C VAL A 82 6.93 2.11 -17.63
N SER A 83 7.96 1.36 -17.26
CA SER A 83 9.31 1.56 -17.79
C SER A 83 9.36 1.37 -19.31
N LYS A 84 8.68 0.35 -19.84
CA LYS A 84 8.58 0.15 -21.30
C LYS A 84 7.87 1.30 -22.00
N ILE A 85 6.81 1.85 -21.41
CA ILE A 85 6.12 3.04 -21.95
C ILE A 85 7.08 4.22 -21.99
N ASN A 86 7.80 4.48 -20.88
CA ASN A 86 8.76 5.58 -20.78
C ASN A 86 9.90 5.45 -21.81
N ASP A 87 10.43 4.25 -21.99
CA ASP A 87 11.52 3.97 -22.96
C ASP A 87 11.06 4.13 -24.41
N ALA A 88 9.80 3.82 -24.70
CA ALA A 88 9.19 3.92 -26.02
C ALA A 88 8.64 5.31 -26.34
N ALA A 89 8.56 6.20 -25.35
CA ALA A 89 7.94 7.53 -25.51
C ALA A 89 8.52 8.30 -26.69
N GLY A 90 7.65 8.79 -27.60
CA GLY A 90 8.03 9.49 -28.83
C GLY A 90 8.64 8.62 -29.94
N LYS A 91 8.74 7.30 -29.77
CA LYS A 91 9.32 6.38 -30.74
C LYS A 91 8.30 5.37 -31.28
N GLU A 92 7.56 4.70 -30.41
CA GLU A 92 6.63 3.64 -30.78
C GLU A 92 5.52 3.44 -29.75
N TYR A 93 4.49 2.69 -30.13
CA TYR A 93 3.41 2.30 -29.23
C TYR A 93 3.78 1.04 -28.46
N VAL A 94 3.36 0.98 -27.17
CA VAL A 94 3.55 -0.18 -26.29
C VAL A 94 2.21 -0.83 -25.99
N THR A 95 2.15 -2.16 -26.13
CA THR A 95 0.98 -2.92 -25.65
C THR A 95 1.14 -3.17 -24.16
N VAL A 96 0.12 -2.84 -23.39
CA VAL A 96 0.08 -2.99 -21.93
C VAL A 96 -1.12 -3.82 -21.51
N SER A 97 -1.13 -4.27 -20.25
CA SER A 97 -2.27 -4.95 -19.65
C SER A 97 -3.48 -4.02 -19.49
N ASP A 98 -4.65 -4.63 -19.32
CA ASP A 98 -5.88 -3.87 -19.06
C ASP A 98 -5.78 -3.06 -17.75
N ASP A 99 -5.12 -3.60 -16.72
CA ASP A 99 -4.89 -2.93 -15.44
C ASP A 99 -4.09 -1.63 -15.64
N THR A 100 -2.98 -1.70 -16.37
CA THR A 100 -2.15 -0.50 -16.69
C THR A 100 -2.91 0.49 -17.56
N LEU A 101 -3.65 0.01 -18.56
CA LEU A 101 -4.46 0.88 -19.43
C LEU A 101 -5.55 1.61 -18.65
N GLU A 102 -6.21 0.94 -17.69
CA GLU A 102 -7.22 1.56 -16.84
C GLU A 102 -6.61 2.67 -15.97
N LEU A 103 -5.43 2.43 -15.39
CA LEU A 103 -4.72 3.42 -14.58
C LEU A 103 -4.29 4.64 -15.41
N ILE A 104 -3.79 4.43 -16.63
CA ILE A 104 -3.46 5.55 -17.55
C ILE A 104 -4.71 6.37 -17.84
N LYS A 105 -5.84 5.74 -18.19
CA LYS A 105 -7.11 6.44 -18.44
C LYS A 105 -7.56 7.25 -17.23
N LYS A 106 -7.43 6.69 -16.03
CA LYS A 106 -7.72 7.39 -14.78
C LYS A 106 -6.79 8.59 -14.57
N GLY A 107 -5.50 8.41 -14.84
CA GLY A 107 -4.53 9.51 -14.77
C GLY A 107 -4.92 10.68 -15.68
N ILE A 108 -5.31 10.40 -16.91
CA ILE A 108 -5.78 11.43 -17.87
C ILE A 108 -7.07 12.11 -17.34
N GLU A 109 -8.05 11.33 -16.88
CA GLU A 109 -9.29 11.85 -16.29
C GLU A 109 -9.03 12.80 -15.12
N TYR A 110 -8.07 12.48 -14.25
CA TYR A 110 -7.67 13.35 -13.14
C TYR A 110 -6.92 14.60 -13.63
N GLY A 111 -6.12 14.49 -14.68
CA GLY A 111 -5.50 15.63 -15.34
C GLY A 111 -6.56 16.64 -15.80
N ASP A 112 -7.55 16.20 -16.55
CA ASP A 112 -8.66 17.01 -17.05
C ASP A 112 -9.47 17.63 -15.89
N THR A 113 -9.83 16.82 -14.89
CA THR A 113 -10.66 17.25 -13.75
C THR A 113 -9.95 18.28 -12.87
N SER A 114 -8.62 18.23 -12.80
CA SER A 114 -7.81 19.12 -11.96
C SER A 114 -7.35 20.40 -12.67
N ASP A 115 -7.80 20.67 -13.90
CA ASP A 115 -7.29 21.76 -14.75
C ASP A 115 -5.75 21.70 -14.92
N GLY A 116 -5.21 20.49 -15.15
CA GLY A 116 -3.77 20.24 -15.36
C GLY A 116 -2.90 20.33 -14.10
N ARG A 117 -3.48 20.37 -12.90
CA ARG A 117 -2.70 20.33 -11.64
C ARG A 117 -2.17 18.94 -11.31
N PHE A 118 -2.74 17.94 -11.90
CA PHE A 118 -2.28 16.56 -11.87
C PHE A 118 -1.92 16.14 -13.29
N ASP A 119 -0.71 15.65 -13.49
CA ASP A 119 -0.23 15.21 -14.80
C ASP A 119 0.61 13.95 -14.65
N ILE A 120 0.20 12.85 -15.28
CA ILE A 120 0.92 11.58 -15.23
C ILE A 120 2.19 11.59 -16.08
N THR A 121 2.42 12.60 -16.91
CA THR A 121 3.62 12.74 -17.75
C THR A 121 4.76 13.47 -17.04
N ILE A 122 4.59 13.87 -15.77
CA ILE A 122 5.54 14.64 -14.96
C ILE A 122 6.88 13.93 -14.68
N GLY A 123 7.04 12.66 -15.07
CA GLY A 123 8.19 11.82 -14.68
C GLY A 123 9.54 12.50 -14.91
N LYS A 124 9.80 13.04 -16.11
CA LYS A 124 11.08 13.73 -16.41
C LYS A 124 11.31 14.98 -15.57
N LEU A 125 10.24 15.73 -15.26
CA LEU A 125 10.36 16.88 -14.36
C LEU A 125 10.68 16.43 -12.94
N SER A 126 10.10 15.31 -12.48
CA SER A 126 10.44 14.71 -11.18
C SER A 126 11.89 14.21 -11.14
N ASP A 127 12.36 13.55 -12.21
CA ASP A 127 13.74 13.08 -12.33
C ASP A 127 14.74 14.25 -12.33
N LEU A 128 14.38 15.40 -12.94
CA LEU A 128 15.20 16.59 -12.93
C LEU A 128 15.48 17.12 -11.52
N TRP A 129 14.50 17.01 -10.61
CA TRP A 129 14.64 17.39 -9.21
C TRP A 129 15.46 16.40 -8.38
N ASN A 130 15.52 15.13 -8.80
CA ASN A 130 16.31 14.05 -8.16
C ASN A 130 16.23 14.05 -6.62
N PHE A 131 15.00 14.08 -6.11
CA PHE A 131 14.74 14.21 -4.66
C PHE A 131 15.41 13.14 -3.81
N SER A 132 15.66 11.95 -4.36
CA SER A 132 16.34 10.85 -3.66
C SER A 132 17.80 11.21 -3.36
N GLU A 133 18.52 11.72 -4.36
CA GLU A 133 19.92 12.14 -4.19
C GLU A 133 20.02 13.35 -3.26
N ILE A 134 19.09 14.29 -3.37
CA ILE A 134 19.01 15.42 -2.45
C ILE A 134 18.85 14.94 -1.01
N ALA A 135 17.93 13.99 -0.76
CA ALA A 135 17.67 13.45 0.56
C ALA A 135 18.88 12.69 1.14
N GLU A 136 19.62 11.95 0.30
CA GLU A 136 20.82 11.21 0.72
C GLU A 136 22.00 12.14 1.03
N ASN A 137 22.13 13.26 0.32
CA ASN A 137 23.23 14.21 0.45
C ASN A 137 22.94 15.36 1.43
N THR A 138 21.71 15.50 1.90
CA THR A 138 21.37 16.51 2.91
C THR A 138 21.84 16.02 4.28
N ASP A 139 22.94 16.63 4.80
CA ASP A 139 23.42 16.35 6.16
C ASP A 139 22.36 16.84 7.16
N SER A 140 21.88 15.91 7.98
CA SER A 140 20.76 16.12 8.93
C SER A 140 21.03 17.17 10.02
N LYS A 141 22.20 17.80 10.02
CA LYS A 141 22.57 18.79 11.03
C LYS A 141 22.20 20.23 10.69
N ASP A 142 22.19 20.61 9.42
CA ASP A 142 22.01 22.01 9.03
C ASP A 142 20.75 22.26 8.17
N ASN A 143 20.04 21.23 7.68
CA ASN A 143 18.86 21.32 6.80
C ASN A 143 19.07 22.27 5.58
N GLU A 144 20.29 22.56 5.20
CA GLU A 144 20.57 23.37 4.02
C GLU A 144 20.73 22.45 2.81
N VAL A 145 19.85 22.63 1.84
CA VAL A 145 19.95 22.00 0.53
C VAL A 145 21.01 22.78 -0.28
N ASP A 146 22.00 22.08 -0.82
CA ASP A 146 22.98 22.71 -1.71
C ASP A 146 22.23 23.30 -2.93
N ALA A 147 22.36 24.61 -3.11
CA ALA A 147 21.72 25.30 -4.23
C ALA A 147 22.16 24.77 -5.61
N SER A 148 23.29 24.07 -5.69
CA SER A 148 23.77 23.46 -6.94
C SER A 148 22.92 22.28 -7.44
N VAL A 149 22.16 21.62 -6.54
CA VAL A 149 21.26 20.52 -6.89
C VAL A 149 19.85 20.99 -7.27
N VAL A 150 19.54 22.28 -7.09
CA VAL A 150 18.26 22.86 -7.51
C VAL A 150 18.29 23.11 -9.00
N PRO A 151 17.35 22.55 -9.78
CA PRO A 151 17.27 22.79 -11.22
C PRO A 151 17.12 24.29 -11.54
N SER A 152 17.78 24.76 -12.58
CA SER A 152 17.61 26.12 -13.08
C SER A 152 16.21 26.32 -13.72
N ASP A 153 15.72 27.56 -13.71
CA ASP A 153 14.45 27.92 -14.36
C ASP A 153 14.40 27.48 -15.83
N ALA A 154 15.52 27.56 -16.55
CA ALA A 154 15.60 27.15 -17.94
C ALA A 154 15.40 25.64 -18.11
N GLN A 155 15.96 24.82 -17.24
CA GLN A 155 15.77 23.36 -17.24
C GLN A 155 14.32 23.01 -16.90
N ILE A 156 13.75 23.66 -15.88
CA ILE A 156 12.35 23.47 -15.49
C ILE A 156 11.41 23.83 -16.65
N GLN A 157 11.60 25.00 -17.29
CA GLN A 157 10.77 25.41 -18.43
C GLN A 157 10.91 24.47 -19.63
N SER A 158 12.11 23.92 -19.87
CA SER A 158 12.32 22.92 -20.91
C SER A 158 11.47 21.66 -20.67
N GLU A 159 11.47 21.12 -19.45
CA GLU A 159 10.68 19.92 -19.13
C GLU A 159 9.17 20.22 -19.10
N LEU A 160 8.77 21.36 -18.59
CA LEU A 160 7.36 21.79 -18.61
C LEU A 160 6.78 21.88 -20.04
N SER A 161 7.62 22.17 -21.04
CA SER A 161 7.17 22.22 -22.45
C SER A 161 6.82 20.83 -23.03
N HIS A 162 7.15 19.75 -22.35
CA HIS A 162 6.86 18.37 -22.74
C HIS A 162 5.63 17.78 -22.02
N LEU A 163 5.07 18.52 -21.06
CA LEU A 163 3.83 18.10 -20.38
C LEU A 163 2.63 18.34 -21.31
N SER A 164 1.63 17.47 -21.20
CA SER A 164 0.45 17.44 -22.08
C SER A 164 -0.74 18.20 -21.49
#